data_cad782260cda4945c82757f3975905e5
#
_entry.id   cad782260cda4945c82757f3975905e5
#
_cell.length_a   1.000
_cell.length_b   1.000
_cell.length_c   1.000
_cell.angle_alpha   90.00
_cell.angle_beta   90.00
_cell.angle_gamma   90.00
#
_symmetry.space_group_name_H-M   'P 1'
#
loop_
_entity.id
_entity.type
_entity.pdbx_description
1 polymer ?
#
loop_
_entity_poly.entity_id
_entity_poly.type
_entity_poly.pdbx_seq_one_letter_code
_entity_poly.pdbx_strand_id
1 'polypeptide(L)'
;MNLAATMTQSALKWPHKTALVFEGRRWTYGEWNSWVNQAASAFAQSGVVKGDRVAFFTYNLPEQITGFYALMKLGAIPVPINYRLAPNEVK
;
A
#
# COMPACT_ATOMS: atom_id res chain seq x y z
N MET A 1 -11.96 -5.19 -11.09
CA MET A 1 -10.54 -5.57 -11.13
C MET A 1 -9.80 -4.91 -9.99
N ASN A 2 -8.94 -5.66 -9.33
CA ASN A 2 -8.17 -5.16 -8.19
C ASN A 2 -6.76 -4.80 -8.65
N LEU A 3 -6.33 -3.55 -8.41
CA LEU A 3 -4.99 -3.08 -8.78
C LEU A 3 -3.89 -3.89 -8.09
N ALA A 4 -4.15 -4.36 -6.87
CA ALA A 4 -3.18 -5.19 -6.15
C ALA A 4 -2.95 -6.53 -6.86
N ALA A 5 -3.99 -7.09 -7.47
CA ALA A 5 -3.84 -8.33 -8.26
C ALA A 5 -2.98 -8.09 -9.50
N THR A 6 -3.16 -6.94 -10.15
CA THR A 6 -2.33 -6.56 -11.31
C THR A 6 -0.87 -6.43 -10.90
N MET A 7 -0.59 -5.80 -9.78
CA MET A 7 0.78 -5.65 -9.28
C MET A 7 1.39 -7.00 -8.94
N THR A 8 0.62 -7.91 -8.33
CA THR A 8 1.10 -9.26 -8.03
C THR A 8 1.46 -10.01 -9.30
N GLN A 9 0.65 -9.91 -10.34
CA GLN A 9 0.97 -10.54 -11.62
C GLN A 9 2.23 -9.97 -12.23
N SER A 10 2.43 -8.65 -12.16
CA SER A 10 3.65 -8.03 -12.66
C SER A 10 4.86 -8.50 -11.89
N ALA A 11 4.74 -8.66 -10.57
CA ALA A 11 5.84 -9.16 -9.75
C ALA A 11 6.24 -10.59 -10.13
N LEU A 12 5.27 -11.42 -10.51
CA LEU A 12 5.54 -12.80 -10.95
C LEU A 12 6.22 -12.82 -12.31
N LYS A 13 5.79 -11.96 -13.23
CA LYS A 13 6.34 -11.93 -14.59
C LYS A 13 7.69 -11.23 -14.68
N TRP A 14 7.82 -10.11 -13.96
CA TRP A 14 8.99 -9.24 -14.07
C TRP A 14 9.51 -8.82 -12.69
N PRO A 15 9.95 -9.78 -11.88
CA PRO A 15 10.33 -9.46 -10.50
C PRO A 15 11.50 -8.48 -10.39
N HIS A 16 12.35 -8.39 -11.42
CA HIS A 16 13.54 -7.54 -11.37
C HIS A 16 13.35 -6.18 -12.03
N LYS A 17 12.18 -5.92 -12.63
CA LYS A 17 11.90 -4.60 -13.18
C LYS A 17 11.58 -3.62 -12.06
N THR A 18 11.98 -2.37 -12.25
CA THR A 18 11.68 -1.31 -11.29
C THR A 18 10.19 -1.02 -11.27
N ALA A 19 9.60 -1.06 -10.09
CA ALA A 19 8.18 -0.77 -9.89
C ALA A 19 7.96 0.61 -9.27
N LEU A 20 8.89 1.06 -8.44
CA LEU A 20 8.73 2.28 -7.66
C LEU A 20 10.07 2.97 -7.50
N VAL A 21 10.10 4.28 -7.74
CA VAL A 21 11.28 5.12 -7.54
C VAL A 21 10.88 6.34 -6.74
N PHE A 22 11.62 6.65 -5.69
CA PHE A 22 11.37 7.83 -4.89
C PHE A 22 12.67 8.30 -4.23
N GLU A 23 13.04 9.54 -4.49
CA GLU A 23 14.23 10.18 -3.90
C GLU A 23 15.50 9.33 -4.03
N GLY A 24 15.75 8.82 -5.24
CA GLY A 24 16.95 8.02 -5.53
C GLY A 24 16.87 6.57 -5.07
N ARG A 25 15.84 6.19 -4.36
CA ARG A 25 15.62 4.80 -3.95
C ARG A 25 14.76 4.10 -4.99
N ARG A 26 15.05 2.83 -5.20
CA ARG A 26 14.34 2.00 -6.18
C ARG A 26 13.85 0.72 -5.54
N TRP A 27 12.68 0.30 -5.94
CA TRP A 27 12.14 -1.01 -5.57
C TRP A 27 11.77 -1.74 -6.85
N THR A 28 12.26 -2.97 -6.98
CA THR A 28 11.77 -3.85 -8.05
C THR A 28 10.36 -4.32 -7.72
N TYR A 29 9.67 -4.89 -8.72
CA TYR A 29 8.36 -5.46 -8.47
C TYR A 29 8.41 -6.53 -7.39
N GLY A 30 9.45 -7.38 -7.40
CA GLY A 30 9.60 -8.41 -6.38
C GLY A 30 9.76 -7.82 -4.99
N GLU A 31 10.64 -6.83 -4.86
CA GLU A 31 10.89 -6.17 -3.58
C GLU A 31 9.64 -5.44 -3.08
N TRP A 32 8.99 -4.71 -3.96
CA TRP A 32 7.79 -3.96 -3.57
C TRP A 32 6.65 -4.89 -3.21
N ASN A 33 6.47 -5.99 -3.97
CA ASN A 33 5.46 -6.99 -3.65
C ASN A 33 5.69 -7.60 -2.26
N SER A 34 6.95 -7.90 -1.90
CA SER A 34 7.28 -8.37 -0.57
C SER A 34 6.89 -7.36 0.50
N TRP A 35 7.20 -6.09 0.27
CA TRP A 35 6.84 -5.02 1.19
C TRP A 35 5.33 -4.90 1.35
N VAL A 36 4.61 -4.93 0.23
CA VAL A 36 3.14 -4.87 0.26
C VAL A 36 2.57 -6.06 1.04
N ASN A 37 3.12 -7.26 0.84
CA ASN A 37 2.67 -8.45 1.56
C ASN A 37 2.93 -8.34 3.06
N GLN A 38 4.07 -7.79 3.45
CA GLN A 38 4.38 -7.56 4.86
C GLN A 38 3.40 -6.57 5.48
N ALA A 39 3.11 -5.50 4.76
CA ALA A 39 2.15 -4.51 5.24
C ALA A 39 0.75 -5.10 5.35
N ALA A 40 0.35 -5.91 4.37
CA ALA A 40 -0.96 -6.58 4.41
C ALA A 40 -1.06 -7.51 5.62
N SER A 41 0.01 -8.25 5.91
CA SER A 41 0.05 -9.13 7.07
C SER A 41 -0.09 -8.34 8.37
N ALA A 42 0.58 -7.19 8.46
CA ALA A 42 0.47 -6.34 9.65
C ALA A 42 -0.95 -5.81 9.83
N PHE A 43 -1.59 -5.36 8.75
CA PHE A 43 -2.98 -4.90 8.83
C PHE A 43 -3.91 -6.03 9.24
N ALA A 44 -3.73 -7.22 8.68
CA ALA A 44 -4.56 -8.38 9.03
C ALA A 44 -4.42 -8.73 10.51
N GLN A 45 -3.20 -8.70 11.04
CA GLN A 45 -2.95 -8.96 12.45
C GLN A 45 -3.58 -7.92 13.35
N SER A 46 -3.75 -6.69 12.85
CA SER A 46 -4.40 -5.62 13.57
C SER A 46 -5.94 -5.72 13.52
N GLY A 47 -6.47 -6.69 12.81
CA GLY A 47 -7.92 -6.92 12.77
C GLY A 47 -8.62 -6.41 11.52
N VAL A 48 -7.88 -5.91 10.53
CA VAL A 48 -8.49 -5.44 9.28
C VAL A 48 -9.02 -6.64 8.48
N VAL A 49 -10.27 -6.57 8.07
CA VAL A 49 -10.91 -7.62 7.29
C VAL A 49 -11.52 -7.03 6.02
N LYS A 50 -11.91 -7.92 5.10
CA LYS A 50 -12.53 -7.52 3.84
C LYS A 50 -13.72 -6.60 4.07
N GLY A 51 -13.76 -5.51 3.33
CA GLY A 51 -14.86 -4.56 3.41
C GLY A 51 -14.63 -3.44 4.41
N ASP A 52 -13.61 -3.55 5.26
CA ASP A 52 -13.31 -2.49 6.22
C ASP A 52 -12.86 -1.23 5.50
N ARG A 53 -13.25 -0.09 6.05
CA ARG A 53 -12.73 1.20 5.64
C ARG A 53 -11.62 1.59 6.59
N VAL A 54 -10.42 1.79 6.06
CA VAL A 54 -9.25 2.06 6.89
C VAL A 54 -8.70 3.42 6.53
N ALA A 55 -8.74 4.35 7.48
CA ALA A 55 -8.12 5.66 7.31
C ALA A 55 -6.60 5.46 7.33
N PHE A 56 -5.93 5.99 6.32
CA PHE A 56 -4.51 5.77 6.14
C PHE A 56 -3.82 7.12 5.93
N PHE A 57 -2.88 7.42 6.83
CA PHE A 57 -2.18 8.69 6.84
C PHE A 57 -0.68 8.47 6.97
N THR A 58 0.07 9.05 6.04
CA THR A 58 1.52 9.04 6.09
C THR A 58 2.06 10.20 5.26
N TYR A 59 3.23 10.70 5.65
CA TYR A 59 3.91 11.75 4.91
C TYR A 59 4.78 11.21 3.78
N ASN A 60 5.15 9.94 3.83
CA ASN A 60 6.08 9.35 2.86
C ASN A 60 5.32 8.65 1.76
N LEU A 61 5.58 9.06 0.51
CA LEU A 61 4.87 8.52 -0.65
C LEU A 61 5.06 7.00 -0.83
N PRO A 62 6.27 6.44 -0.69
CA PRO A 62 6.41 4.99 -0.85
C PRO A 62 5.58 4.20 0.16
N GLU A 63 5.55 4.62 1.41
CA GLU A 63 4.75 3.97 2.45
C GLU A 63 3.26 4.13 2.16
N GLN A 64 2.85 5.28 1.66
CA GLN A 64 1.44 5.54 1.35
C GLN A 64 0.95 4.62 0.23
N ILE A 65 1.70 4.53 -0.86
CA ILE A 65 1.34 3.67 -1.98
C ILE A 65 1.33 2.21 -1.54
N THR A 66 2.35 1.80 -0.80
CA THR A 66 2.48 0.43 -0.31
C THR A 66 1.31 0.07 0.60
N GLY A 67 0.94 0.98 1.51
CA GLY A 67 -0.20 0.77 2.40
C GLY A 67 -1.51 0.65 1.64
N PHE A 68 -1.71 1.48 0.61
CA PHE A 68 -2.91 1.41 -0.22
C PHE A 68 -3.02 0.03 -0.90
N TYR A 69 -1.94 -0.45 -1.49
CA TYR A 69 -1.95 -1.76 -2.16
C TYR A 69 -2.14 -2.89 -1.15
N ALA A 70 -1.54 -2.76 0.04
CA ALA A 70 -1.69 -3.76 1.09
C ALA A 70 -3.15 -3.89 1.52
N LEU A 71 -3.83 -2.76 1.73
CA LEU A 71 -5.24 -2.77 2.10
C LEU A 71 -6.11 -3.35 0.99
N MET A 72 -5.79 -3.01 -0.27
CA MET A 72 -6.52 -3.58 -1.40
C MET A 72 -6.34 -5.09 -1.50
N LYS A 73 -5.16 -5.61 -1.15
CA LYS A 73 -4.94 -7.07 -1.14
C LYS A 73 -5.85 -7.77 -0.13
N LEU A 74 -6.16 -7.11 0.97
CA LEU A 74 -7.05 -7.65 1.99
C LEU A 74 -8.53 -7.45 1.65
N GLY A 75 -8.81 -6.74 0.56
CA GLY A 75 -10.19 -6.40 0.21
C GLY A 75 -10.76 -5.29 1.06
N ALA A 76 -9.91 -4.58 1.81
CA ALA A 76 -10.30 -3.40 2.56
C ALA A 76 -10.30 -2.16 1.68
N ILE A 77 -10.92 -1.10 2.15
CA ILE A 77 -11.06 0.15 1.41
C ILE A 77 -10.16 1.19 2.06
N PRO A 78 -9.05 1.57 1.40
CA PRO A 78 -8.20 2.63 1.95
C PRO A 78 -8.89 3.99 1.80
N VAL A 79 -8.89 4.76 2.88
CA VAL A 79 -9.43 6.11 2.89
C VAL A 79 -8.27 7.07 3.13
N PRO A 80 -7.78 7.75 2.09
CA PRO A 80 -6.65 8.65 2.25
C PRO A 80 -7.04 9.87 3.06
N ILE A 81 -6.13 10.27 3.96
CA ILE A 81 -6.29 11.49 4.73
C ILE A 81 -5.25 12.49 4.25
N ASN A 82 -5.72 13.65 3.80
CA ASN A 82 -4.82 14.69 3.33
C ASN A 82 -4.17 15.39 4.53
N TYR A 83 -2.85 15.21 4.67
CA TYR A 83 -2.11 15.80 5.78
C TYR A 83 -2.06 17.32 5.75
N ARG A 84 -2.50 17.94 4.66
CA ARG A 84 -2.58 19.42 4.56
C ARG A 84 -3.80 19.97 5.23
N LEU A 85 -4.73 19.15 5.65
CA LEU A 85 -5.86 19.60 6.45
C LEU A 85 -5.35 20.09 7.80
N ALA A 86 -6.07 21.05 8.37
CA ALA A 86 -5.71 21.56 9.68
C ALA A 86 -5.73 20.43 10.71
N PRO A 87 -4.80 20.41 11.68
CA PRO A 87 -4.73 19.31 12.64
C PRO A 87 -6.04 19.04 13.39
N ASN A 88 -6.82 20.06 13.64
CA ASN A 88 -8.09 19.91 14.33
C ASN A 88 -9.17 19.25 13.47
N GLU A 89 -8.92 19.06 12.18
CA GLU A 89 -9.84 18.40 11.27
C GLU A 89 -9.53 16.92 11.10
N VAL A 90 -8.41 16.46 11.61
CA VAL A 90 -7.88 15.10 11.43
C VAL A 90 -7.96 14.36 12.77
N LYS A 91 -9.04 14.46 13.42
CA LYS A 91 -9.20 13.78 14.72
C LYS A 91 -9.87 12.42 14.61
#